data_880e08ab7a03d550ea5fb7a530458f8e
#
_entry.id   880e08ab7a03d550ea5fb7a530458f8e
#
_cell.length_a   1.000
_cell.length_b   1.000
_cell.length_c   1.000
_cell.angle_alpha   90.00
_cell.angle_beta   90.00
_cell.angle_gamma   90.00
#
_symmetry.space_group_name_H-M   'P 1'
#
loop_
_entity.id
_entity.type
_entity.pdbx_description
1 polymer ?
#
loop_
_entity_poly.entity_id
_entity_poly.type
_entity_poly.pdbx_seq_one_letter_code
_entity_poly.pdbx_strand_id
1 'polypeptide(L)'
;MLREHNNIQVLDCTLRDGGRIINCDFSDRDITGITKALVEARIDIIELGFLRNNIRYMGNSTFFTDISQLKKYMIQTPEWAPMYVVFTDYGMFDYGSLPERPEMYDMGIRIGFKKQDMQNIIPILKDVGSKGYKVFVQPVNALSYTEKDFEKLIDLVNGTGAYSFGIVDTYGAMYPEDMLTYFELAANGLDPNICIDFHSHNNYQLSFALFQEIVKFNHDRRQLIIDATLNGMGKCAGNLNTELAVDYLIRKKGMDYRWDIILDAIDEYVYPIKEQYEWGYSIPAFLAGMFKSHPNNIIYLTEKFRMDTKDIKNIMGRIDESTRQIYDYGNIDKIYIEYFERKVDDSTVLFQLKQRLEGRKVLVIIPGYSLHKYEARIKELITQEGLAVINLNFCFWDDENAFVFYGNKKRYKQNRRQCHKSRTIITSNIVPDNPEDLVVEYSRCIANDKEYFENSMFMLLNLLNRIEIKEICFAGLDGYKDAISSYYMESDVNYARSMEIKGRDLNSAIKKFLEEYKKSKKLSFITPSQFDENGELEYEM
;
A
#
# COMPACT_ATOMS: atom_id res chain seq x y z
N MET A 1 16.65 17.29 35.24
CA MET A 1 16.89 16.18 36.19
C MET A 1 16.65 14.89 35.44
N LEU A 2 17.69 14.08 35.26
CA LEU A 2 17.53 12.74 34.72
C LEU A 2 16.65 11.93 35.69
N ARG A 3 15.74 11.10 35.14
CA ARG A 3 14.95 10.15 35.96
C ARG A 3 15.93 9.13 36.56
N GLU A 4 16.39 9.33 37.77
CA GLU A 4 17.50 8.59 38.38
C GLU A 4 17.24 7.07 38.61
N HIS A 5 16.09 6.50 38.26
CA HIS A 5 15.77 5.11 38.58
C HIS A 5 14.87 4.36 37.59
N ASN A 6 14.82 4.75 36.33
CA ASN A 6 13.97 4.00 35.40
C ASN A 6 14.77 3.52 34.17
N ASN A 7 14.93 2.21 34.05
CA ASN A 7 15.63 1.56 32.95
C ASN A 7 14.83 1.52 31.65
N ILE A 8 13.76 2.34 31.50
CA ILE A 8 12.89 2.33 30.33
C ILE A 8 12.71 3.76 29.84
N GLN A 9 12.87 3.97 28.54
CA GLN A 9 12.63 5.22 27.84
C GLN A 9 11.63 5.00 26.71
N VAL A 10 10.73 5.96 26.49
CA VAL A 10 9.84 5.98 25.33
C VAL A 10 10.45 6.86 24.25
N LEU A 11 10.57 6.30 23.04
CA LEU A 11 10.93 7.01 21.84
C LEU A 11 9.67 7.18 20.98
N ASP A 12 9.25 8.43 20.76
CA ASP A 12 8.17 8.70 19.83
C ASP A 12 8.72 8.92 18.41
N CYS A 13 8.29 8.09 17.46
CA CYS A 13 8.68 8.15 16.06
C CYS A 13 7.51 8.52 15.13
N THR A 14 6.51 9.26 15.62
CA THR A 14 5.36 9.73 14.82
C THR A 14 5.79 10.49 13.58
N LEU A 15 6.73 11.43 13.73
CA LEU A 15 7.21 12.27 12.63
C LEU A 15 8.10 11.52 11.63
N ARG A 16 8.59 10.34 11.98
CA ARG A 16 9.42 9.51 11.11
C ARG A 16 8.65 8.32 10.56
N ASP A 17 8.43 7.27 11.37
CA ASP A 17 7.77 6.05 10.89
C ASP A 17 6.28 6.25 10.71
N GLY A 18 5.64 6.96 11.63
CA GLY A 18 4.26 7.42 11.47
C GLY A 18 4.07 8.19 10.17
N GLY A 19 4.96 9.13 9.90
CA GLY A 19 4.94 9.96 8.70
C GLY A 19 4.99 9.22 7.37
N ARG A 20 5.46 7.97 7.34
CA ARG A 20 5.50 7.18 6.10
C ARG A 20 4.13 6.99 5.44
N ILE A 21 3.03 7.10 6.17
CA ILE A 21 1.68 6.96 5.62
C ILE A 21 1.28 8.16 4.75
N ILE A 22 1.82 9.34 5.06
CA ILE A 22 1.64 10.59 4.32
C ILE A 22 2.89 11.00 3.53
N ASN A 23 3.79 10.07 3.24
CA ASN A 23 5.10 10.33 2.63
C ASN A 23 5.91 11.41 3.37
N CYS A 24 5.78 11.48 4.71
CA CYS A 24 6.44 12.45 5.58
C CYS A 24 6.07 13.92 5.27
N ASP A 25 4.94 14.16 4.64
CA ASP A 25 4.43 15.49 4.28
C ASP A 25 3.68 16.11 5.47
N PHE A 26 4.44 16.66 6.40
CA PHE A 26 3.92 17.40 7.56
C PHE A 26 4.14 18.89 7.37
N SER A 27 3.16 19.71 7.74
CA SER A 27 3.37 21.15 7.80
C SER A 27 4.33 21.53 8.93
N ASP A 28 4.99 22.70 8.81
CA ASP A 28 5.83 23.26 9.91
C ASP A 28 5.03 23.40 11.22
N ARG A 29 3.73 23.72 11.13
CA ARG A 29 2.83 23.78 12.27
C ARG A 29 2.73 22.42 12.96
N ASP A 30 2.50 21.35 12.17
CA ASP A 30 2.30 20.00 12.72
C ASP A 30 3.59 19.47 13.34
N ILE A 31 4.74 19.65 12.66
CA ILE A 31 6.04 19.23 13.19
C ILE A 31 6.32 19.94 14.53
N THR A 32 6.13 21.26 14.56
CA THR A 32 6.38 22.06 15.77
C THR A 32 5.39 21.71 16.89
N GLY A 33 4.10 21.54 16.54
CA GLY A 33 3.04 21.25 17.51
C GLY A 33 3.22 19.85 18.13
N ILE A 34 3.43 18.83 17.31
CA ILE A 34 3.70 17.47 17.78
C ILE A 34 4.95 17.44 18.66
N THR A 35 6.05 18.06 18.20
CA THR A 35 7.30 18.09 18.98
C THR A 35 7.10 18.78 20.33
N LYS A 36 6.40 19.93 20.35
CA LYS A 36 6.10 20.67 21.57
C LYS A 36 5.27 19.82 22.55
N ALA A 37 4.22 19.19 22.06
CA ALA A 37 3.36 18.32 22.88
C ALA A 37 4.16 17.14 23.46
N LEU A 38 5.01 16.48 22.68
CA LEU A 38 5.84 15.37 23.16
C LEU A 38 6.84 15.82 24.25
N VAL A 39 7.42 17.03 24.10
CA VAL A 39 8.30 17.64 25.13
C VAL A 39 7.51 17.93 26.41
N GLU A 40 6.34 18.56 26.29
CA GLU A 40 5.46 18.86 27.42
C GLU A 40 4.91 17.58 28.09
N ALA A 41 4.67 16.53 27.31
CA ALA A 41 4.29 15.21 27.79
C ALA A 41 5.44 14.44 28.46
N ARG A 42 6.66 14.98 28.42
CA ARG A 42 7.89 14.39 28.98
C ARG A 42 8.32 13.10 28.30
N ILE A 43 8.12 12.99 26.99
CA ILE A 43 8.67 11.87 26.21
C ILE A 43 10.20 11.96 26.22
N ASP A 44 10.86 10.82 26.39
CA ASP A 44 12.31 10.77 26.63
C ASP A 44 13.11 11.03 25.37
N ILE A 45 12.67 10.47 24.23
CA ILE A 45 13.36 10.56 22.92
C ILE A 45 12.34 10.89 21.86
N ILE A 46 12.66 11.89 21.02
CA ILE A 46 11.79 12.34 19.93
C ILE A 46 12.51 12.17 18.59
N GLU A 47 11.95 11.37 17.69
CA GLU A 47 12.48 11.14 16.35
C GLU A 47 11.85 12.13 15.35
N LEU A 48 12.63 13.10 14.89
CA LEU A 48 12.12 14.21 14.08
C LEU A 48 11.87 13.90 12.61
N GLY A 49 12.41 12.80 12.09
CA GLY A 49 12.21 12.42 10.69
C GLY A 49 13.39 11.65 10.11
N PHE A 50 13.57 11.78 8.80
CA PHE A 50 14.63 11.13 8.03
C PHE A 50 15.73 12.12 7.63
N LEU A 51 16.97 11.65 7.63
CA LEU A 51 18.13 12.35 7.06
C LEU A 51 18.54 11.66 5.76
N ARG A 52 18.49 12.38 4.61
CA ARG A 52 18.74 11.84 3.27
C ARG A 52 19.32 12.88 2.33
N ASN A 53 20.33 12.54 1.51
CA ASN A 53 20.90 13.47 0.52
C ASN A 53 20.25 13.37 -0.87
N ASN A 54 19.54 12.29 -1.16
CA ASN A 54 18.96 12.03 -2.48
C ASN A 54 17.57 12.68 -2.71
N ILE A 55 17.22 13.66 -1.89
CA ILE A 55 15.95 14.39 -1.96
C ILE A 55 16.21 15.90 -2.00
N ARG A 56 15.21 16.67 -2.44
CA ARG A 56 15.19 18.13 -2.28
C ARG A 56 14.37 18.47 -1.04
N TYR A 57 14.96 19.16 -0.08
CA TYR A 57 14.20 19.70 1.04
C TYR A 57 13.24 20.80 0.57
N MET A 58 11.95 20.61 0.81
CA MET A 58 10.89 21.50 0.33
C MET A 58 10.26 22.36 1.44
N GLY A 59 10.72 22.24 2.69
CA GLY A 59 10.03 22.81 3.85
C GLY A 59 8.98 21.81 4.37
N ASN A 60 7.79 21.90 4.35
CA ASN A 60 6.70 21.05 4.80
C ASN A 60 6.95 19.55 4.68
N SER A 61 7.99 19.04 5.33
CA SER A 61 8.36 17.63 5.29
C SER A 61 9.31 17.28 6.43
N THR A 62 9.20 16.04 6.92
CA THR A 62 10.15 15.45 7.87
C THR A 62 11.28 14.67 7.18
N PHE A 63 11.49 14.90 5.88
CA PHE A 63 12.74 14.54 5.20
C PHE A 63 13.70 15.71 5.23
N PHE A 64 14.85 15.54 5.87
CA PHE A 64 15.90 16.54 6.02
C PHE A 64 17.12 16.15 5.21
N THR A 65 17.84 17.13 4.71
CA THR A 65 19.09 16.94 3.96
C THR A 65 20.33 17.36 4.77
N ASP A 66 20.09 18.06 5.88
CA ASP A 66 21.14 18.58 6.77
C ASP A 66 20.63 18.67 8.21
N ILE A 67 21.51 18.39 9.17
CA ILE A 67 21.21 18.43 10.61
C ILE A 67 20.79 19.84 11.08
N SER A 68 21.29 20.89 10.46
CA SER A 68 20.94 22.27 10.84
C SER A 68 19.45 22.57 10.65
N GLN A 69 18.76 21.87 9.73
CA GLN A 69 17.33 22.02 9.47
C GLN A 69 16.47 21.55 10.64
N LEU A 70 16.99 20.64 11.49
CA LEU A 70 16.29 20.13 12.67
C LEU A 70 16.18 21.17 13.78
N LYS A 71 17.13 22.12 13.84
CA LYS A 71 17.26 23.08 14.96
C LYS A 71 15.97 23.84 15.27
N LYS A 72 15.18 24.18 14.23
CA LYS A 72 13.94 24.94 14.42
C LYS A 72 12.85 24.15 15.14
N TYR A 73 12.95 22.81 15.15
CA TYR A 73 11.98 21.91 15.79
C TYR A 73 12.48 21.36 17.12
N MET A 74 13.76 21.56 17.46
CA MET A 74 14.34 21.07 18.72
C MET A 74 13.99 22.00 19.87
N ILE A 75 12.92 21.67 20.57
CA ILE A 75 12.34 22.46 21.66
C ILE A 75 12.81 21.88 22.99
N GLN A 76 13.09 22.74 23.95
CA GLN A 76 13.41 22.38 25.33
C GLN A 76 12.62 23.27 26.28
N THR A 77 12.22 22.73 27.41
CA THR A 77 11.67 23.52 28.51
C THR A 77 12.65 23.53 29.70
N PRO A 78 12.52 24.45 30.65
CA PRO A 78 13.35 24.42 31.86
C PRO A 78 13.17 23.13 32.66
N GLU A 79 12.02 22.46 32.51
CA GLU A 79 11.65 21.27 33.25
C GLU A 79 12.03 19.99 32.53
N TRP A 80 12.13 20.01 31.18
CA TRP A 80 12.33 18.83 30.36
C TRP A 80 13.12 19.12 29.07
N ALA A 81 14.18 18.35 28.87
CA ALA A 81 14.98 18.35 27.64
C ALA A 81 15.09 16.91 27.11
N PRO A 82 14.33 16.53 26.07
CA PRO A 82 14.42 15.20 25.47
C PRO A 82 15.71 15.02 24.68
N MET A 83 16.06 13.77 24.41
CA MET A 83 17.01 13.47 23.35
C MET A 83 16.30 13.59 22.00
N TYR A 84 16.95 14.21 21.02
CA TYR A 84 16.47 14.25 19.65
C TYR A 84 17.21 13.26 18.78
N VAL A 85 16.47 12.52 17.96
CA VAL A 85 17.07 11.59 17.01
C VAL A 85 16.53 11.82 15.61
N VAL A 86 17.29 11.40 14.62
CA VAL A 86 16.88 11.36 13.22
C VAL A 86 17.33 10.04 12.62
N PHE A 87 16.50 9.49 11.74
CA PHE A 87 16.73 8.20 11.11
C PHE A 87 17.37 8.35 9.73
N THR A 88 18.28 7.46 9.39
CA THR A 88 18.81 7.32 8.04
C THR A 88 18.94 5.85 7.67
N ASP A 89 18.58 5.51 6.43
CA ASP A 89 18.87 4.19 5.86
C ASP A 89 20.31 4.16 5.33
N TYR A 90 21.01 3.06 5.51
CA TYR A 90 22.35 2.84 4.95
C TYR A 90 22.33 3.10 3.42
N GLY A 91 23.28 3.92 2.98
CA GLY A 91 23.42 4.31 1.57
C GLY A 91 22.53 5.48 1.12
N MET A 92 21.66 6.03 2.01
CA MET A 92 20.77 7.16 1.67
C MET A 92 21.31 8.52 2.15
N PHE A 93 22.38 8.53 2.92
CA PHE A 93 23.01 9.75 3.43
C PHE A 93 24.53 9.64 3.36
N ASP A 94 25.19 10.74 3.07
CA ASP A 94 26.65 10.87 3.15
C ASP A 94 27.08 11.22 4.58
N TYR A 95 27.47 10.21 5.35
CA TYR A 95 27.90 10.38 6.73
C TYR A 95 29.18 11.24 6.86
N GLY A 96 29.99 11.34 5.80
CA GLY A 96 31.16 12.22 5.75
C GLY A 96 30.77 13.70 5.84
N SER A 97 29.59 14.06 5.34
CA SER A 97 29.07 15.44 5.42
C SER A 97 28.44 15.80 6.77
N LEU A 98 28.29 14.83 7.69
CA LEU A 98 27.71 15.07 9.01
C LEU A 98 28.63 15.94 9.85
N PRO A 99 28.19 17.12 10.36
CA PRO A 99 29.00 17.98 11.23
C PRO A 99 29.16 17.37 12.63
N GLU A 100 30.01 17.91 13.45
CA GLU A 100 30.07 17.64 14.88
C GLU A 100 28.72 17.92 15.55
N ARG A 101 28.33 17.09 16.52
CA ARG A 101 27.09 17.25 17.26
C ARG A 101 27.02 18.64 17.95
N PRO A 102 25.93 19.37 17.79
CA PRO A 102 25.73 20.62 18.54
C PRO A 102 25.68 20.36 20.05
N GLU A 103 26.52 20.99 20.82
CA GLU A 103 26.63 20.77 22.28
C GLU A 103 25.34 21.09 23.05
N MET A 104 24.52 22.02 22.52
CA MET A 104 23.28 22.48 23.17
C MET A 104 22.20 21.35 23.28
N TYR A 105 22.23 20.35 22.41
CA TYR A 105 21.20 19.31 22.35
C TYR A 105 21.79 17.91 22.53
N ASP A 106 21.10 17.08 23.27
CA ASP A 106 21.37 15.64 23.26
C ASP A 106 20.80 15.05 21.96
N MET A 107 21.68 14.57 21.09
CA MET A 107 21.30 14.10 19.76
C MET A 107 21.87 12.75 19.43
N GLY A 108 21.05 11.97 18.71
CA GLY A 108 21.44 10.68 18.14
C GLY A 108 21.10 10.54 16.66
N ILE A 109 21.80 9.63 16.02
CA ILE A 109 21.53 9.18 14.65
C ILE A 109 21.13 7.71 14.71
N ARG A 110 19.93 7.40 14.20
CA ARG A 110 19.43 6.03 14.05
C ARG A 110 19.76 5.54 12.65
N ILE A 111 20.50 4.44 12.54
CA ILE A 111 21.01 3.95 11.26
C ILE A 111 20.39 2.60 10.95
N GLY A 112 19.45 2.60 9.99
CA GLY A 112 18.80 1.41 9.48
C GLY A 112 19.62 0.72 8.40
N PHE A 113 19.76 -0.60 8.46
CA PHE A 113 20.49 -1.37 7.46
C PHE A 113 19.94 -2.80 7.35
N LYS A 114 20.15 -3.41 6.18
CA LYS A 114 19.76 -4.80 5.92
C LYS A 114 20.86 -5.76 6.37
N LYS A 115 20.50 -7.01 6.63
CA LYS A 115 21.42 -8.09 7.02
C LYS A 115 22.69 -8.18 6.18
N GLN A 116 22.57 -8.02 4.88
CA GLN A 116 23.72 -8.08 3.94
C GLN A 116 24.76 -6.98 4.17
N ASP A 117 24.35 -5.86 4.81
CA ASP A 117 25.19 -4.68 5.01
C ASP A 117 25.83 -4.63 6.40
N MET A 118 25.61 -5.65 7.24
CA MET A 118 26.05 -5.67 8.64
C MET A 118 27.57 -5.48 8.86
N GLN A 119 28.40 -5.84 7.88
CA GLN A 119 29.84 -5.60 7.95
C GLN A 119 30.19 -4.16 7.55
N ASN A 120 29.49 -3.65 6.54
CA ASN A 120 29.76 -2.33 5.95
C ASN A 120 29.35 -1.18 6.88
N ILE A 121 28.41 -1.44 7.80
CA ILE A 121 27.91 -0.40 8.71
C ILE A 121 28.91 -0.04 9.82
N ILE A 122 29.80 -0.96 10.22
CA ILE A 122 30.67 -0.79 11.38
C ILE A 122 31.58 0.45 11.32
N PRO A 123 32.26 0.76 10.20
CA PRO A 123 33.03 2.00 10.08
C PRO A 123 32.17 3.26 10.24
N ILE A 124 30.92 3.22 9.74
CA ILE A 124 29.98 4.33 9.83
C ILE A 124 29.55 4.57 11.27
N LEU A 125 29.23 3.50 12.04
CA LEU A 125 28.88 3.63 13.45
C LEU A 125 29.97 4.35 14.23
N LYS A 126 31.24 3.98 13.98
CA LYS A 126 32.42 4.62 14.62
C LYS A 126 32.60 6.07 14.19
N ASP A 127 32.45 6.37 12.90
CA ASP A 127 32.58 7.73 12.39
C ASP A 127 31.51 8.65 12.99
N VAL A 128 30.23 8.24 12.96
CA VAL A 128 29.13 9.02 13.55
C VAL A 128 29.30 9.20 15.05
N GLY A 129 29.73 8.16 15.77
CA GLY A 129 30.03 8.23 17.20
C GLY A 129 31.19 9.18 17.51
N SER A 130 32.24 9.21 16.66
CA SER A 130 33.40 10.09 16.83
C SER A 130 33.04 11.59 16.73
N LYS A 131 31.95 11.92 16.00
CA LYS A 131 31.38 13.27 15.89
C LYS A 131 30.48 13.66 17.08
N GLY A 132 30.44 12.81 18.12
CA GLY A 132 29.72 13.07 19.37
C GLY A 132 28.24 12.69 19.38
N TYR A 133 27.68 12.13 18.31
CA TYR A 133 26.30 11.66 18.27
C TYR A 133 26.13 10.33 19.01
N LYS A 134 24.98 10.16 19.66
CA LYS A 134 24.55 8.83 20.13
C LYS A 134 24.12 7.99 18.92
N VAL A 135 24.72 6.82 18.78
CA VAL A 135 24.50 5.95 17.60
C VAL A 135 23.50 4.86 17.94
N PHE A 136 22.38 4.82 17.24
CA PHE A 136 21.37 3.78 17.33
C PHE A 136 21.51 2.81 16.16
N VAL A 137 21.79 1.59 16.45
CA VAL A 137 22.01 0.52 15.46
C VAL A 137 20.69 -0.18 15.18
N GLN A 138 20.14 -0.04 13.96
CA GLN A 138 18.80 -0.52 13.60
C GLN A 138 18.86 -1.63 12.51
N PRO A 139 19.10 -2.90 12.88
CA PRO A 139 19.07 -4.01 11.93
C PRO A 139 17.63 -4.28 11.48
N VAL A 140 17.31 -3.88 10.24
CA VAL A 140 15.96 -4.03 9.65
C VAL A 140 15.60 -5.50 9.54
N ASN A 141 14.36 -5.86 9.93
CA ASN A 141 13.81 -7.22 9.87
C ASN A 141 14.62 -8.24 10.68
N ALA A 142 14.54 -8.12 12.00
CA ALA A 142 15.24 -9.05 12.91
C ALA A 142 14.93 -10.52 12.61
N LEU A 143 13.69 -10.86 12.21
CA LEU A 143 13.28 -12.21 11.81
C LEU A 143 14.04 -12.79 10.57
N SER A 144 14.81 -11.97 9.85
CA SER A 144 15.67 -12.44 8.75
C SER A 144 17.04 -12.93 9.21
N TYR A 145 17.40 -12.65 10.45
CA TYR A 145 18.67 -13.10 11.04
C TYR A 145 18.46 -14.46 11.72
N THR A 146 19.33 -15.42 11.46
CA THR A 146 19.43 -16.59 12.35
C THR A 146 20.02 -16.14 13.69
N GLU A 147 19.82 -16.89 14.76
CA GLU A 147 20.44 -16.61 16.05
C GLU A 147 21.95 -16.35 15.91
N LYS A 148 22.64 -17.21 15.17
CA LYS A 148 24.08 -17.08 14.89
C LYS A 148 24.46 -15.81 14.13
N ASP A 149 23.60 -15.35 13.18
CA ASP A 149 23.85 -14.09 12.47
C ASP A 149 23.63 -12.90 13.40
N PHE A 150 22.65 -13.01 14.29
CA PHE A 150 22.34 -11.96 15.25
C PHE A 150 23.43 -11.84 16.33
N GLU A 151 23.93 -12.96 16.86
CA GLU A 151 25.10 -13.01 17.75
C GLU A 151 26.33 -12.38 17.09
N LYS A 152 26.60 -12.76 15.84
CA LYS A 152 27.71 -12.16 15.08
C LYS A 152 27.55 -10.64 14.91
N LEU A 153 26.33 -10.16 14.69
CA LEU A 153 26.09 -8.72 14.61
C LEU A 153 26.31 -8.04 15.95
N ILE A 154 25.89 -8.64 17.06
CA ILE A 154 26.15 -8.18 18.42
C ILE A 154 27.66 -8.04 18.65
N ASP A 155 28.45 -9.06 18.32
CA ASP A 155 29.89 -9.03 18.44
C ASP A 155 30.54 -7.89 17.62
N LEU A 156 30.03 -7.63 16.41
CA LEU A 156 30.49 -6.55 15.56
C LEU A 156 30.18 -5.15 16.12
N VAL A 157 29.02 -5.02 16.78
CA VAL A 157 28.56 -3.75 17.38
C VAL A 157 29.28 -3.44 18.68
N ASN A 158 29.61 -4.46 19.47
CA ASN A 158 30.44 -4.28 20.67
C ASN A 158 31.77 -3.60 20.33
N GLY A 159 32.19 -2.66 21.16
CA GLY A 159 33.40 -1.87 20.91
C GLY A 159 33.27 -0.82 19.80
N THR A 160 32.08 -0.57 19.24
CA THR A 160 31.84 0.58 18.34
C THR A 160 31.52 1.86 19.08
N GLY A 161 31.14 1.79 20.37
CA GLY A 161 30.61 2.91 21.13
C GLY A 161 29.15 3.21 20.81
N ALA A 162 28.40 2.25 20.25
CA ALA A 162 26.97 2.40 20.00
C ALA A 162 26.22 2.72 21.30
N TYR A 163 25.21 3.59 21.19
CA TYR A 163 24.32 3.93 22.31
C TYR A 163 23.21 2.90 22.49
N SER A 164 22.66 2.42 21.37
CA SER A 164 21.53 1.50 21.36
C SER A 164 21.61 0.49 20.23
N PHE A 165 21.04 -0.69 20.47
CA PHE A 165 20.90 -1.78 19.50
C PHE A 165 19.44 -2.19 19.40
N GLY A 166 18.87 -2.15 18.18
CA GLY A 166 17.47 -2.38 17.91
C GLY A 166 17.10 -3.84 17.70
N ILE A 167 15.98 -4.27 18.28
CA ILE A 167 15.23 -5.45 17.89
C ILE A 167 14.05 -4.93 17.06
N VAL A 168 14.13 -5.09 15.73
CA VAL A 168 13.20 -4.42 14.81
C VAL A 168 12.25 -5.42 14.17
N ASP A 169 10.99 -5.41 14.59
CA ASP A 169 9.89 -6.16 13.97
C ASP A 169 9.29 -5.36 12.78
N THR A 170 10.05 -5.32 11.71
CA THR A 170 9.72 -4.54 10.49
C THR A 170 8.36 -4.88 9.88
N TYR A 171 7.91 -6.11 10.02
CA TYR A 171 6.67 -6.59 9.42
C TYR A 171 5.53 -6.81 10.41
N GLY A 172 5.73 -6.45 11.69
CA GLY A 172 4.73 -6.69 12.74
C GLY A 172 4.31 -8.15 12.82
N ALA A 173 5.27 -9.07 12.69
CA ALA A 173 5.05 -10.50 12.54
C ALA A 173 5.72 -11.35 13.64
N MET A 174 6.37 -10.72 14.60
CA MET A 174 6.95 -11.40 15.76
C MET A 174 5.86 -11.93 16.69
N TYR A 175 6.05 -13.15 17.16
CA TYR A 175 5.38 -13.68 18.34
C TYR A 175 6.24 -13.43 19.61
N PRO A 176 5.67 -13.60 20.82
CA PRO A 176 6.43 -13.41 22.05
C PRO A 176 7.71 -14.23 22.13
N GLU A 177 7.68 -15.46 21.62
CA GLU A 177 8.81 -16.38 21.62
C GLU A 177 9.96 -15.86 20.74
N ASP A 178 9.64 -15.29 19.57
CA ASP A 178 10.62 -14.68 18.67
C ASP A 178 11.29 -13.48 19.35
N MET A 179 10.46 -12.58 19.90
CA MET A 179 10.96 -11.37 20.58
C MET A 179 11.84 -11.71 21.76
N LEU A 180 11.43 -12.67 22.60
CA LEU A 180 12.22 -13.11 23.76
C LEU A 180 13.55 -13.73 23.35
N THR A 181 13.60 -14.51 22.27
CA THR A 181 14.84 -15.07 21.74
C THR A 181 15.84 -13.97 21.39
N TYR A 182 15.44 -12.99 20.58
CA TYR A 182 16.32 -11.88 20.20
C TYR A 182 16.68 -10.99 21.39
N PHE A 183 15.75 -10.79 22.31
CA PHE A 183 16.03 -10.05 23.55
C PHE A 183 17.10 -10.74 24.40
N GLU A 184 17.01 -12.05 24.61
CA GLU A 184 18.01 -12.79 25.39
C GLU A 184 19.39 -12.75 24.75
N LEU A 185 19.47 -12.93 23.41
CA LEU A 185 20.73 -12.80 22.68
C LEU A 185 21.34 -11.40 22.89
N ALA A 186 20.53 -10.35 22.74
CA ALA A 186 20.98 -8.98 22.93
C ALA A 186 21.36 -8.69 24.39
N ALA A 187 20.52 -9.11 25.35
CA ALA A 187 20.75 -8.84 26.77
C ALA A 187 22.01 -9.50 27.31
N ASN A 188 22.34 -10.69 26.81
CA ASN A 188 23.51 -11.43 27.26
C ASN A 188 24.79 -11.09 26.46
N GLY A 189 24.66 -10.72 25.16
CA GLY A 189 25.80 -10.54 24.29
C GLY A 189 26.31 -9.10 24.12
N LEU A 190 25.45 -8.08 24.27
CA LEU A 190 25.84 -6.69 24.13
C LEU A 190 26.67 -6.18 25.31
N ASP A 191 27.61 -5.26 25.04
CA ASP A 191 28.30 -4.50 26.08
C ASP A 191 27.27 -3.85 27.05
N PRO A 192 27.54 -3.82 28.38
CA PRO A 192 26.55 -3.39 29.39
C PRO A 192 25.97 -1.98 29.18
N ASN A 193 26.73 -1.09 28.53
CA ASN A 193 26.36 0.31 28.31
C ASN A 193 25.48 0.50 27.07
N ILE A 194 25.28 -0.52 26.23
CA ILE A 194 24.45 -0.43 25.04
C ILE A 194 23.01 -0.73 25.43
N CYS A 195 22.10 0.23 25.20
CA CYS A 195 20.67 0.06 25.42
C CYS A 195 20.07 -0.94 24.42
N ILE A 196 19.01 -1.65 24.81
CA ILE A 196 18.20 -2.43 23.86
C ILE A 196 17.01 -1.56 23.43
N ASP A 197 16.87 -1.38 22.14
CA ASP A 197 15.80 -0.61 21.51
C ASP A 197 14.81 -1.61 20.87
N PHE A 198 13.52 -1.45 21.13
CA PHE A 198 12.47 -2.31 20.56
C PHE A 198 11.52 -1.50 19.71
N HIS A 199 11.53 -1.80 18.42
CA HIS A 199 10.64 -1.22 17.41
C HIS A 199 9.72 -2.29 16.84
N SER A 200 8.40 -2.12 16.98
CA SER A 200 7.44 -3.12 16.51
C SER A 200 6.28 -2.50 15.73
N HIS A 201 6.07 -3.02 14.51
CA HIS A 201 4.83 -2.79 13.78
C HIS A 201 3.69 -3.67 14.31
N ASN A 202 2.44 -3.30 14.00
CA ASN A 202 1.25 -3.89 14.64
C ASN A 202 0.41 -4.79 13.70
N ASN A 203 1.01 -5.37 12.66
CA ASN A 203 0.28 -6.15 11.66
C ASN A 203 -0.42 -7.40 12.23
N TYR A 204 0.15 -8.02 13.24
CA TYR A 204 -0.47 -9.13 14.00
C TYR A 204 -1.21 -8.65 15.25
N GLN A 205 -1.34 -7.34 15.48
CA GLN A 205 -1.96 -6.75 16.67
C GLN A 205 -1.26 -7.15 17.97
N LEU A 206 0.04 -7.43 17.93
CA LEU A 206 0.81 -7.89 19.06
C LEU A 206 1.76 -6.83 19.64
N SER A 207 1.96 -5.67 19.00
CA SER A 207 2.96 -4.68 19.41
C SER A 207 2.84 -4.28 20.89
N PHE A 208 1.61 -4.06 21.39
CA PHE A 208 1.37 -3.72 22.80
C PHE A 208 1.63 -4.91 23.74
N ALA A 209 1.30 -6.14 23.33
CA ALA A 209 1.60 -7.34 24.10
C ALA A 209 3.10 -7.59 24.18
N LEU A 210 3.81 -7.49 23.04
CA LEU A 210 5.27 -7.64 22.96
C LEU A 210 5.99 -6.59 23.83
N PHE A 211 5.54 -5.34 23.77
CA PHE A 211 6.04 -4.29 24.66
C PHE A 211 5.87 -4.66 26.14
N GLN A 212 4.70 -5.15 26.54
CA GLN A 212 4.49 -5.56 27.93
C GLN A 212 5.40 -6.73 28.33
N GLU A 213 5.57 -7.70 27.45
CA GLU A 213 6.42 -8.87 27.69
C GLU A 213 7.90 -8.47 27.81
N ILE A 214 8.43 -7.64 26.91
CA ILE A 214 9.84 -7.22 27.00
C ILE A 214 10.11 -6.42 28.29
N VAL A 215 9.16 -5.55 28.70
CA VAL A 215 9.27 -4.77 29.96
C VAL A 215 9.24 -5.68 31.20
N LYS A 216 8.39 -6.72 31.20
CA LYS A 216 8.34 -7.70 32.30
C LYS A 216 9.60 -8.56 32.33
N PHE A 217 10.02 -9.05 31.15
CA PHE A 217 11.11 -10.02 31.03
C PHE A 217 12.49 -9.39 31.25
N ASN A 218 12.63 -8.10 31.03
CA ASN A 218 13.87 -7.38 31.26
C ASN A 218 14.36 -7.46 32.72
N HIS A 219 13.45 -7.48 33.69
CA HIS A 219 13.78 -7.46 35.13
C HIS A 219 14.89 -6.43 35.48
N ASP A 220 14.82 -5.24 34.86
CA ASP A 220 15.80 -4.16 35.01
C ASP A 220 17.28 -4.51 34.69
N ARG A 221 17.50 -5.58 33.91
CA ARG A 221 18.83 -6.02 33.48
C ARG A 221 19.50 -5.06 32.49
N ARG A 222 18.70 -4.40 31.66
CA ARG A 222 19.18 -3.53 30.56
C ARG A 222 18.40 -2.23 30.53
N GLN A 223 19.02 -1.18 30.03
CA GLN A 223 18.31 0.01 29.60
C GLN A 223 17.49 -0.33 28.35
N LEU A 224 16.18 -0.06 28.41
CA LEU A 224 15.26 -0.27 27.30
C LEU A 224 14.85 1.05 26.66
N ILE A 225 14.77 1.07 25.34
CA ILE A 225 14.13 2.10 24.56
C ILE A 225 12.95 1.46 23.83
N ILE A 226 11.77 2.05 23.94
CA ILE A 226 10.55 1.52 23.34
C ILE A 226 10.05 2.51 22.31
N ASP A 227 10.05 2.11 21.06
CA ASP A 227 9.51 2.90 19.94
C ASP A 227 8.00 2.85 19.92
N ALA A 228 7.38 4.01 19.78
CA ALA A 228 5.94 4.15 19.65
C ALA A 228 5.58 5.33 18.77
N THR A 229 4.31 5.43 18.36
CA THR A 229 3.78 6.56 17.61
C THR A 229 2.43 6.99 18.17
N LEU A 230 2.11 8.27 18.10
CA LEU A 230 0.80 8.80 18.49
C LEU A 230 -0.30 8.08 17.71
N ASN A 231 -1.31 7.55 18.39
CA ASN A 231 -2.41 6.74 17.84
C ASN A 231 -1.93 5.55 16.97
N GLY A 232 -0.74 5.02 17.22
CA GLY A 232 -0.16 3.94 16.43
C GLY A 232 0.04 4.32 14.95
N MET A 233 0.16 5.60 14.62
CA MET A 233 0.29 6.09 13.25
C MET A 233 1.41 5.37 12.49
N GLY A 234 1.13 4.92 11.24
CA GLY A 234 2.11 4.23 10.42
C GLY A 234 1.48 3.47 9.26
N LYS A 235 2.31 2.87 8.42
CA LYS A 235 1.83 2.05 7.29
C LYS A 235 1.15 0.76 7.78
N CYS A 236 0.20 0.24 7.02
CA CYS A 236 -0.56 -0.97 7.33
C CYS A 236 -1.29 -0.85 8.68
N ALA A 237 -0.99 -1.76 9.63
CA ALA A 237 -1.59 -1.71 10.96
C ALA A 237 -0.91 -0.70 11.90
N GLY A 238 0.09 0.03 11.42
CA GLY A 238 0.83 1.02 12.18
C GLY A 238 1.84 0.43 13.15
N ASN A 239 2.12 1.16 14.23
CA ASN A 239 3.12 0.88 15.24
C ASN A 239 2.49 0.64 16.63
N LEU A 240 3.31 0.44 17.64
CA LEU A 240 2.89 0.55 19.04
C LEU A 240 2.35 1.96 19.31
N ASN A 241 1.22 2.06 20.00
CA ASN A 241 0.62 3.34 20.34
C ASN A 241 1.35 4.00 21.54
N THR A 242 1.79 5.24 21.36
CA THR A 242 2.45 6.01 22.43
C THR A 242 1.56 6.14 23.68
N GLU A 243 0.27 6.45 23.50
CA GLU A 243 -0.69 6.58 24.59
C GLU A 243 -0.87 5.28 25.40
N LEU A 244 -0.85 4.11 24.75
CA LEU A 244 -0.95 2.81 25.44
C LEU A 244 0.35 2.48 26.20
N ALA A 245 1.51 2.73 25.58
CA ALA A 245 2.80 2.50 26.21
C ALA A 245 2.97 3.38 27.45
N VAL A 246 2.66 4.65 27.33
CA VAL A 246 2.74 5.63 28.42
C VAL A 246 1.77 5.30 29.56
N ASP A 247 0.49 4.99 29.27
CA ASP A 247 -0.47 4.58 30.32
C ASP A 247 0.02 3.35 31.10
N TYR A 248 0.54 2.34 30.39
CA TYR A 248 1.10 1.15 31.05
C TYR A 248 2.28 1.51 31.96
N LEU A 249 3.21 2.35 31.48
CA LEU A 249 4.40 2.74 32.25
C LEU A 249 4.03 3.59 33.47
N ILE A 250 3.07 4.50 33.35
CA ILE A 250 2.54 5.25 34.51
C ILE A 250 1.96 4.29 35.54
N ARG A 251 1.05 3.41 35.11
CA ARG A 251 0.30 2.52 36.07
C ARG A 251 1.15 1.39 36.65
N LYS A 252 2.10 0.87 35.89
CA LYS A 252 2.86 -0.34 36.27
C LYS A 252 4.29 -0.06 36.74
N LYS A 253 4.85 1.09 36.33
CA LYS A 253 6.23 1.46 36.68
C LYS A 253 6.32 2.80 37.40
N GLY A 254 5.19 3.50 37.61
CA GLY A 254 5.16 4.78 38.33
C GLY A 254 5.88 5.92 37.60
N MET A 255 5.93 5.85 36.24
CA MET A 255 6.60 6.87 35.46
C MET A 255 5.77 8.15 35.38
N ASP A 256 6.47 9.30 35.25
CA ASP A 256 5.87 10.64 35.28
C ASP A 256 5.76 11.22 33.85
N TYR A 257 4.93 10.59 33.01
CA TYR A 257 4.51 11.15 31.73
C TYR A 257 3.22 11.96 31.92
N ARG A 258 3.00 12.96 31.06
CA ARG A 258 1.75 13.74 31.04
C ARG A 258 0.83 13.22 29.95
N TRP A 259 0.03 12.22 30.31
CA TRP A 259 -0.82 11.48 29.39
C TRP A 259 -1.87 12.36 28.66
N ASP A 260 -2.47 13.34 29.39
CA ASP A 260 -3.49 14.23 28.82
C ASP A 260 -2.97 15.01 27.61
N ILE A 261 -1.71 15.47 27.67
CA ILE A 261 -1.07 16.23 26.57
C ILE A 261 -0.89 15.35 25.32
N ILE A 262 -0.67 14.05 25.51
CA ILE A 262 -0.58 13.10 24.40
C ILE A 262 -1.94 12.97 23.70
N LEU A 263 -3.04 12.93 24.46
CA LEU A 263 -4.39 12.87 23.89
C LEU A 263 -4.74 14.14 23.11
N ASP A 264 -4.44 15.32 23.68
CA ASP A 264 -4.63 16.59 22.98
C ASP A 264 -3.84 16.64 21.65
N ALA A 265 -2.59 16.14 21.66
CA ALA A 265 -1.79 16.07 20.45
C ALA A 265 -2.36 15.11 19.39
N ILE A 266 -2.95 13.99 19.81
CA ILE A 266 -3.65 13.06 18.91
C ILE A 266 -4.85 13.75 18.27
N ASP A 267 -5.67 14.44 19.07
CA ASP A 267 -6.87 15.13 18.58
C ASP A 267 -6.52 16.26 17.61
N GLU A 268 -5.49 17.05 17.92
CA GLU A 268 -5.15 18.23 17.12
C GLU A 268 -4.37 17.91 15.84
N TYR A 269 -3.46 16.92 15.87
CA TYR A 269 -2.50 16.70 14.77
C TYR A 269 -2.67 15.36 14.07
N VAL A 270 -3.11 14.30 14.77
CA VAL A 270 -3.13 12.94 14.22
C VAL A 270 -4.49 12.57 13.64
N TYR A 271 -5.58 12.91 14.31
CA TYR A 271 -6.93 12.62 13.80
C TYR A 271 -7.25 13.29 12.46
N PRO A 272 -6.87 14.55 12.18
CA PRO A 272 -7.06 15.13 10.85
C PRO A 272 -6.35 14.36 9.73
N ILE A 273 -5.21 13.73 10.04
CA ILE A 273 -4.51 12.84 9.12
C ILE A 273 -5.28 11.53 8.96
N LYS A 274 -5.78 10.95 10.07
CA LYS A 274 -6.52 9.70 10.07
C LYS A 274 -7.84 9.76 9.30
N GLU A 275 -8.46 10.91 9.21
CA GLU A 275 -9.66 11.12 8.38
C GLU A 275 -9.38 10.96 6.88
N GLN A 276 -8.13 11.17 6.46
CA GLN A 276 -7.71 11.09 5.06
C GLN A 276 -6.95 9.81 4.73
N TYR A 277 -6.27 9.23 5.72
CA TYR A 277 -5.39 8.07 5.58
C TYR A 277 -5.74 7.02 6.63
N GLU A 278 -5.99 5.81 6.20
CA GLU A 278 -6.36 4.71 7.09
C GLU A 278 -5.12 3.91 7.55
N TRP A 279 -5.02 3.67 8.84
CA TRP A 279 -4.12 2.67 9.44
C TRP A 279 -4.81 1.95 10.58
N GLY A 280 -4.27 0.80 10.94
CA GLY A 280 -4.86 -0.12 11.91
C GLY A 280 -5.03 -1.51 11.29
N TYR A 281 -5.69 -2.39 12.01
CA TYR A 281 -5.91 -3.75 11.54
C TYR A 281 -6.72 -3.78 10.24
N SER A 282 -6.19 -4.51 9.28
CA SER A 282 -6.88 -4.87 8.05
C SER A 282 -6.36 -6.21 7.54
N ILE A 283 -7.13 -6.90 6.70
CA ILE A 283 -6.65 -8.15 6.10
C ILE A 283 -5.40 -7.94 5.24
N PRO A 284 -5.28 -6.86 4.44
CA PRO A 284 -4.02 -6.54 3.78
C PRO A 284 -2.82 -6.39 4.73
N ALA A 285 -2.99 -5.71 5.86
CA ALA A 285 -1.94 -5.57 6.86
C ALA A 285 -1.54 -6.92 7.46
N PHE A 286 -2.52 -7.75 7.82
CA PHE A 286 -2.27 -9.12 8.29
C PHE A 286 -1.50 -9.96 7.26
N LEU A 287 -1.87 -9.89 5.97
CA LEU A 287 -1.16 -10.61 4.92
C LEU A 287 0.27 -10.08 4.71
N ALA A 288 0.50 -8.78 4.84
CA ALA A 288 1.84 -8.20 4.78
C ALA A 288 2.75 -8.79 5.89
N GLY A 289 2.25 -8.88 7.11
CA GLY A 289 2.92 -9.57 8.22
C GLY A 289 3.15 -11.06 7.93
N MET A 290 2.08 -11.78 7.56
CA MET A 290 2.13 -13.23 7.28
C MET A 290 3.19 -13.63 6.25
N PHE A 291 3.36 -12.82 5.22
CA PHE A 291 4.34 -13.08 4.16
C PHE A 291 5.67 -12.36 4.37
N LYS A 292 5.84 -11.62 5.46
CA LYS A 292 7.01 -10.76 5.72
C LYS A 292 7.31 -9.91 4.49
N SER A 293 6.26 -9.31 3.92
CA SER A 293 6.27 -8.64 2.63
C SER A 293 6.23 -7.13 2.77
N HIS A 294 6.88 -6.44 1.83
CA HIS A 294 6.67 -5.00 1.71
C HIS A 294 5.17 -4.71 1.50
N PRO A 295 4.57 -3.79 2.27
CA PRO A 295 3.12 -3.52 2.23
C PRO A 295 2.59 -3.19 0.83
N ASN A 296 3.39 -2.51 0.03
CA ASN A 296 2.99 -2.10 -1.32
C ASN A 296 2.64 -3.28 -2.24
N ASN A 297 3.20 -4.47 -2.00
CA ASN A 297 2.84 -5.68 -2.77
C ASN A 297 1.38 -6.07 -2.54
N ILE A 298 0.93 -6.03 -1.29
CA ILE A 298 -0.46 -6.37 -0.94
C ILE A 298 -1.42 -5.26 -1.38
N ILE A 299 -1.05 -4.00 -1.14
CA ILE A 299 -1.84 -2.83 -1.55
C ILE A 299 -2.06 -2.85 -3.07
N TYR A 300 -1.00 -3.12 -3.84
CA TYR A 300 -1.08 -3.22 -5.29
C TYR A 300 -2.09 -4.28 -5.76
N LEU A 301 -2.04 -5.49 -5.19
CA LEU A 301 -3.00 -6.54 -5.50
C LEU A 301 -4.44 -6.18 -5.09
N THR A 302 -4.59 -5.53 -3.94
CA THR A 302 -5.90 -5.13 -3.41
C THR A 302 -6.53 -4.02 -4.26
N GLU A 303 -5.77 -2.99 -4.59
CA GLU A 303 -6.27 -1.80 -5.25
C GLU A 303 -6.40 -1.97 -6.78
N LYS A 304 -5.38 -2.55 -7.42
CA LYS A 304 -5.36 -2.72 -8.87
C LYS A 304 -6.36 -3.76 -9.35
N PHE A 305 -6.37 -4.92 -8.70
CA PHE A 305 -7.14 -6.07 -9.18
C PHE A 305 -8.43 -6.32 -8.43
N ARG A 306 -8.67 -5.65 -7.30
CA ARG A 306 -9.85 -5.86 -6.43
C ARG A 306 -10.09 -7.32 -6.11
N MET A 307 -9.01 -8.00 -5.84
CA MET A 307 -9.00 -9.43 -5.64
C MET A 307 -9.69 -9.86 -4.34
N ASP A 308 -10.23 -11.06 -4.35
CA ASP A 308 -10.58 -11.73 -3.11
C ASP A 308 -9.32 -12.00 -2.29
N THR A 309 -9.39 -11.81 -0.98
CA THR A 309 -8.26 -11.97 -0.04
C THR A 309 -7.57 -13.33 -0.16
N LYS A 310 -8.37 -14.39 -0.43
CA LYS A 310 -7.84 -15.74 -0.66
C LYS A 310 -6.91 -15.80 -1.88
N ASP A 311 -7.26 -15.12 -2.95
CA ASP A 311 -6.45 -15.11 -4.17
C ASP A 311 -5.18 -14.29 -3.97
N ILE A 312 -5.25 -13.15 -3.24
CA ILE A 312 -4.08 -12.39 -2.80
C ILE A 312 -3.11 -13.27 -2.01
N LYS A 313 -3.62 -14.01 -1.00
CA LYS A 313 -2.82 -14.96 -0.22
C LYS A 313 -2.10 -15.98 -1.11
N ASN A 314 -2.81 -16.55 -2.08
CA ASN A 314 -2.26 -17.57 -2.96
C ASN A 314 -1.20 -17.02 -3.92
N ILE A 315 -1.37 -15.81 -4.44
CA ILE A 315 -0.39 -15.11 -5.28
C ILE A 315 0.85 -14.78 -4.47
N MET A 316 0.67 -14.18 -3.28
CA MET A 316 1.78 -13.86 -2.39
C MET A 316 2.60 -15.10 -2.02
N GLY A 317 1.94 -16.28 -1.88
CA GLY A 317 2.61 -17.55 -1.63
C GLY A 317 3.49 -18.03 -2.79
N ARG A 318 3.31 -17.51 -4.01
CA ARG A 318 4.12 -17.87 -5.19
C ARG A 318 5.31 -16.93 -5.40
N ILE A 319 5.35 -15.79 -4.72
CA ILE A 319 6.46 -14.85 -4.78
C ILE A 319 7.56 -15.33 -3.83
N ASP A 320 8.81 -15.32 -4.27
CA ASP A 320 9.95 -15.67 -3.44
C ASP A 320 10.13 -14.70 -2.28
N GLU A 321 10.62 -15.19 -1.13
CA GLU A 321 10.75 -14.39 0.09
C GLU A 321 11.61 -13.13 -0.12
N SER A 322 12.73 -13.25 -0.83
CA SER A 322 13.60 -12.11 -1.14
C SER A 322 12.89 -11.04 -2.00
N THR A 323 12.05 -11.47 -2.94
CA THR A 323 11.28 -10.60 -3.82
C THR A 323 10.11 -9.93 -3.08
N ARG A 324 9.54 -10.57 -2.04
CA ARG A 324 8.49 -9.97 -1.22
C ARG A 324 8.98 -8.77 -0.41
N GLN A 325 10.27 -8.71 -0.09
CA GLN A 325 10.88 -7.61 0.69
C GLN A 325 11.10 -6.34 -0.12
N ILE A 326 11.01 -6.43 -1.44
CA ILE A 326 11.00 -5.31 -2.38
C ILE A 326 9.64 -5.28 -3.08
N TYR A 327 9.36 -4.24 -3.85
CA TYR A 327 8.16 -4.20 -4.70
C TYR A 327 8.57 -4.10 -6.16
N ASP A 328 8.25 -5.15 -6.91
CA ASP A 328 8.39 -5.25 -8.36
C ASP A 328 7.02 -5.57 -8.95
N TYR A 329 6.30 -4.52 -9.34
CA TYR A 329 4.94 -4.65 -9.89
C TYR A 329 4.92 -5.47 -11.18
N GLY A 330 5.96 -5.42 -12.00
CA GLY A 330 6.05 -6.22 -13.22
C GLY A 330 6.11 -7.72 -12.94
N ASN A 331 6.84 -8.12 -11.92
CA ASN A 331 6.88 -9.51 -11.48
C ASN A 331 5.56 -9.95 -10.84
N ILE A 332 4.92 -9.07 -10.06
CA ILE A 332 3.59 -9.35 -9.47
C ILE A 332 2.55 -9.55 -10.57
N ASP A 333 2.53 -8.69 -11.61
CA ASP A 333 1.63 -8.82 -12.75
C ASP A 333 1.83 -10.14 -13.48
N LYS A 334 3.06 -10.57 -13.69
CA LYS A 334 3.38 -11.86 -14.31
C LYS A 334 2.83 -13.02 -13.50
N ILE A 335 3.11 -13.04 -12.18
CA ILE A 335 2.64 -14.12 -11.28
C ILE A 335 1.10 -14.11 -11.19
N TYR A 336 0.49 -12.92 -11.20
CA TYR A 336 -0.96 -12.76 -11.23
C TYR A 336 -1.55 -13.40 -12.49
N ILE A 337 -1.01 -13.09 -13.66
CA ILE A 337 -1.47 -13.67 -14.93
C ILE A 337 -1.30 -15.20 -14.89
N GLU A 338 -0.15 -15.70 -14.48
CA GLU A 338 0.13 -17.14 -14.35
C GLU A 338 -0.81 -17.83 -13.35
N TYR A 339 -1.18 -17.14 -12.26
CA TYR A 339 -2.11 -17.69 -11.26
C TYR A 339 -3.52 -17.91 -11.82
N PHE A 340 -4.00 -16.95 -12.62
CA PHE A 340 -5.31 -17.03 -13.25
C PHE A 340 -5.28 -17.69 -14.63
N GLU A 341 -4.10 -17.90 -15.21
CA GLU A 341 -3.97 -18.52 -16.52
C GLU A 341 -4.46 -19.98 -16.47
N ARG A 342 -5.65 -20.17 -16.97
CA ARG A 342 -6.22 -21.48 -17.27
C ARG A 342 -6.17 -21.65 -18.78
N LYS A 343 -5.18 -22.37 -19.29
CA LYS A 343 -5.07 -22.67 -20.71
C LYS A 343 -6.29 -23.47 -21.15
N VAL A 344 -6.98 -22.97 -22.14
CA VAL A 344 -8.13 -23.61 -22.75
C VAL A 344 -7.98 -23.54 -24.28
N ASP A 345 -8.36 -24.60 -24.96
CA ASP A 345 -8.53 -24.53 -26.41
C ASP A 345 -9.90 -23.89 -26.70
N ASP A 346 -9.87 -22.60 -27.04
CA ASP A 346 -11.07 -21.83 -27.36
C ASP A 346 -11.39 -21.78 -28.85
N SER A 347 -10.72 -22.57 -29.68
CA SER A 347 -10.88 -22.57 -31.14
C SER A 347 -12.32 -22.81 -31.58
N THR A 348 -13.02 -23.79 -30.96
CA THR A 348 -14.45 -24.09 -31.21
C THR A 348 -15.33 -22.89 -30.84
N VAL A 349 -15.07 -22.26 -29.70
CA VAL A 349 -15.83 -21.08 -29.25
C VAL A 349 -15.61 -19.89 -30.18
N LEU A 350 -14.37 -19.64 -30.59
CA LEU A 350 -14.07 -18.60 -31.57
C LEU A 350 -14.77 -18.84 -32.91
N PHE A 351 -14.79 -20.07 -33.37
CA PHE A 351 -15.50 -20.43 -34.61
C PHE A 351 -17.00 -20.16 -34.49
N GLN A 352 -17.64 -20.57 -33.39
CA GLN A 352 -19.06 -20.30 -33.13
C GLN A 352 -19.36 -18.79 -33.05
N LEU A 353 -18.51 -18.03 -32.37
CA LEU A 353 -18.65 -16.56 -32.26
C LEU A 353 -18.50 -15.91 -33.66
N LYS A 354 -17.48 -16.32 -34.44
CA LYS A 354 -17.27 -15.83 -35.79
C LYS A 354 -18.50 -16.08 -36.66
N GLN A 355 -19.01 -17.28 -36.71
CA GLN A 355 -20.23 -17.61 -37.49
C GLN A 355 -21.43 -16.74 -37.15
N ARG A 356 -21.62 -16.38 -35.88
CA ARG A 356 -22.76 -15.57 -35.44
C ARG A 356 -22.58 -14.06 -35.62
N LEU A 357 -21.36 -13.59 -35.64
CA LEU A 357 -21.03 -12.17 -35.66
C LEU A 357 -20.47 -11.68 -37.01
N GLU A 358 -20.00 -12.59 -37.86
CA GLU A 358 -19.40 -12.26 -39.15
C GLU A 358 -20.40 -11.53 -40.08
N GLY A 359 -19.90 -10.47 -40.72
CA GLY A 359 -20.70 -9.63 -41.61
C GLY A 359 -21.74 -8.74 -40.94
N ARG A 360 -21.80 -8.75 -39.59
CA ARG A 360 -22.72 -7.91 -38.83
C ARG A 360 -21.97 -6.78 -38.11
N LYS A 361 -22.64 -5.65 -37.94
CA LYS A 361 -22.20 -4.58 -37.05
C LYS A 361 -22.45 -5.03 -35.60
N VAL A 362 -21.40 -5.00 -34.78
CA VAL A 362 -21.49 -5.45 -33.38
C VAL A 362 -21.72 -4.25 -32.46
N LEU A 363 -22.83 -4.28 -31.73
CA LEU A 363 -23.14 -3.32 -30.68
C LEU A 363 -22.62 -3.80 -29.33
N VAL A 364 -21.66 -3.10 -28.77
CA VAL A 364 -21.15 -3.31 -27.41
C VAL A 364 -21.86 -2.35 -26.46
N ILE A 365 -22.61 -2.89 -25.50
CA ILE A 365 -23.35 -2.12 -24.50
C ILE A 365 -22.58 -2.11 -23.19
N ILE A 366 -22.19 -0.92 -22.75
CA ILE A 366 -21.37 -0.66 -21.57
C ILE A 366 -22.23 0.08 -20.53
N PRO A 367 -22.13 -0.20 -19.21
CA PRO A 367 -23.03 0.34 -18.20
C PRO A 367 -22.78 1.81 -17.86
N GLY A 368 -22.82 2.70 -18.85
CA GLY A 368 -22.75 4.15 -18.65
C GLY A 368 -24.13 4.77 -18.44
N TYR A 369 -24.15 5.95 -17.83
CA TYR A 369 -25.40 6.66 -17.47
C TYR A 369 -26.26 7.04 -18.68
N SER A 370 -25.64 7.29 -19.84
CA SER A 370 -26.36 7.64 -21.08
C SER A 370 -27.37 6.58 -21.50
N LEU A 371 -27.18 5.30 -21.10
CA LEU A 371 -28.15 4.25 -21.39
C LEU A 371 -29.56 4.57 -20.87
N HIS A 372 -29.70 5.25 -19.72
CA HIS A 372 -30.99 5.63 -19.19
C HIS A 372 -31.74 6.59 -20.12
N LYS A 373 -31.00 7.56 -20.67
CA LYS A 373 -31.59 8.57 -21.55
C LYS A 373 -31.93 8.04 -22.94
N TYR A 374 -31.12 7.13 -23.47
CA TYR A 374 -31.21 6.65 -24.84
C TYR A 374 -31.76 5.22 -24.97
N GLU A 375 -32.32 4.65 -23.89
CA GLU A 375 -32.77 3.27 -23.83
C GLU A 375 -33.73 2.88 -24.98
N ALA A 376 -34.78 3.70 -25.19
CA ALA A 376 -35.77 3.46 -26.22
C ALA A 376 -35.15 3.43 -27.63
N ARG A 377 -34.25 4.38 -27.90
CA ARG A 377 -33.56 4.50 -29.17
C ARG A 377 -32.62 3.33 -29.43
N ILE A 378 -31.88 2.90 -28.41
CA ILE A 378 -30.98 1.73 -28.51
C ILE A 378 -31.79 0.48 -28.86
N LYS A 379 -32.91 0.23 -28.17
CA LYS A 379 -33.79 -0.92 -28.41
C LYS A 379 -34.39 -0.91 -29.82
N GLU A 380 -34.79 0.27 -30.31
CA GLU A 380 -35.28 0.46 -31.66
C GLU A 380 -34.21 0.10 -32.71
N LEU A 381 -32.99 0.64 -32.57
CA LEU A 381 -31.87 0.35 -33.49
C LEU A 381 -31.48 -1.12 -33.51
N ILE A 382 -31.44 -1.80 -32.36
CA ILE A 382 -31.18 -3.25 -32.28
C ILE A 382 -32.19 -4.00 -33.16
N THR A 383 -33.47 -3.60 -33.07
CA THR A 383 -34.57 -4.29 -33.77
C THR A 383 -34.57 -3.99 -35.28
N GLN A 384 -34.39 -2.71 -35.65
CA GLN A 384 -34.48 -2.27 -37.04
C GLN A 384 -33.27 -2.64 -37.88
N GLU A 385 -32.04 -2.51 -37.32
CA GLU A 385 -30.79 -2.73 -38.06
C GLU A 385 -30.22 -4.13 -37.91
N GLY A 386 -30.84 -4.97 -37.05
CA GLY A 386 -30.40 -6.34 -36.84
C GLY A 386 -28.99 -6.44 -36.26
N LEU A 387 -28.61 -5.49 -35.38
CA LEU A 387 -27.30 -5.42 -34.75
C LEU A 387 -27.02 -6.69 -33.94
N ALA A 388 -25.78 -7.17 -33.97
CA ALA A 388 -25.31 -8.19 -33.07
C ALA A 388 -24.96 -7.61 -31.70
N VAL A 389 -25.63 -7.96 -30.64
CA VAL A 389 -25.49 -7.33 -29.31
C VAL A 389 -24.55 -8.12 -28.43
N ILE A 390 -23.62 -7.43 -27.78
CA ILE A 390 -22.79 -7.94 -26.68
C ILE A 390 -22.89 -6.98 -25.50
N ASN A 391 -23.52 -7.42 -24.43
CA ASN A 391 -23.56 -6.71 -23.15
C ASN A 391 -22.22 -6.90 -22.41
N LEU A 392 -21.70 -5.87 -21.76
CA LEU A 392 -20.43 -5.91 -21.04
C LEU A 392 -20.65 -5.87 -19.52
N ASN A 393 -20.43 -6.99 -18.83
CA ASN A 393 -20.52 -7.13 -17.37
C ASN A 393 -21.92 -6.95 -16.74
N PHE A 394 -22.97 -6.76 -17.53
CA PHE A 394 -24.36 -6.64 -17.06
C PHE A 394 -25.33 -7.04 -18.17
N CYS A 395 -26.62 -7.03 -17.94
CA CYS A 395 -27.64 -7.35 -18.93
C CYS A 395 -28.51 -6.12 -19.23
N PHE A 396 -28.41 -5.60 -20.43
CA PHE A 396 -29.29 -4.54 -20.94
C PHE A 396 -30.29 -5.09 -21.96
N TRP A 397 -29.82 -5.95 -22.88
CA TRP A 397 -30.63 -6.58 -23.91
C TRP A 397 -30.50 -8.10 -23.78
N ASP A 398 -31.62 -8.78 -23.49
CA ASP A 398 -31.67 -10.24 -23.28
C ASP A 398 -32.44 -10.95 -24.40
N ASP A 399 -31.68 -11.47 -25.35
CA ASP A 399 -32.19 -12.18 -26.53
C ASP A 399 -31.30 -13.38 -26.87
N GLU A 400 -31.88 -14.43 -27.53
CA GLU A 400 -31.16 -15.66 -27.89
C GLU A 400 -29.97 -15.45 -28.84
N ASN A 401 -29.98 -14.33 -29.58
CA ASN A 401 -28.89 -13.93 -30.48
C ASN A 401 -27.89 -12.95 -29.83
N ALA A 402 -28.16 -12.50 -28.61
CA ALA A 402 -27.29 -11.63 -27.87
C ALA A 402 -26.28 -12.41 -27.02
N PHE A 403 -25.22 -11.73 -26.69
CA PHE A 403 -24.18 -12.22 -25.78
C PHE A 403 -24.06 -11.32 -24.56
N VAL A 404 -23.52 -11.88 -23.47
CA VAL A 404 -23.00 -11.12 -22.34
C VAL A 404 -21.57 -11.56 -22.07
N PHE A 405 -20.64 -10.61 -22.01
CA PHE A 405 -19.23 -10.87 -21.78
C PHE A 405 -18.82 -10.48 -20.34
N TYR A 406 -18.13 -11.39 -19.67
CA TYR A 406 -17.53 -11.13 -18.37
C TYR A 406 -16.02 -11.45 -18.41
N GLY A 407 -15.20 -10.43 -18.18
CA GLY A 407 -13.75 -10.57 -17.95
C GLY A 407 -13.40 -10.60 -16.46
N ASN A 408 -14.38 -10.38 -15.56
CA ASN A 408 -14.18 -10.24 -14.12
C ASN A 408 -15.08 -11.18 -13.33
N LYS A 409 -14.49 -12.01 -12.46
CA LYS A 409 -15.17 -13.02 -11.63
C LYS A 409 -16.27 -12.43 -10.74
N LYS A 410 -16.03 -11.24 -10.15
CA LYS A 410 -17.01 -10.58 -9.28
C LYS A 410 -18.25 -10.16 -10.07
N ARG A 411 -18.06 -9.54 -11.24
CA ARG A 411 -19.16 -9.12 -12.12
C ARG A 411 -19.95 -10.32 -12.65
N TYR A 412 -19.27 -11.40 -13.02
CA TYR A 412 -19.91 -12.64 -13.41
C TYR A 412 -20.81 -13.19 -12.30
N LYS A 413 -20.31 -13.33 -11.07
CA LYS A 413 -21.09 -13.82 -9.94
C LYS A 413 -22.29 -12.93 -9.58
N GLN A 414 -22.12 -11.61 -9.69
CA GLN A 414 -23.17 -10.65 -9.35
C GLN A 414 -24.29 -10.60 -10.40
N ASN A 415 -23.94 -10.64 -11.69
CA ASN A 415 -24.84 -10.22 -12.75
C ASN A 415 -25.26 -11.34 -13.72
N ARG A 416 -24.61 -12.52 -13.71
CA ARG A 416 -24.92 -13.59 -14.68
C ARG A 416 -26.38 -14.04 -14.68
N ARG A 417 -27.07 -13.97 -13.54
CA ARG A 417 -28.47 -14.36 -13.41
C ARG A 417 -29.47 -13.33 -13.95
N GLN A 418 -29.00 -12.19 -14.42
CA GLN A 418 -29.84 -11.14 -14.99
C GLN A 418 -30.17 -11.39 -16.46
N CYS A 419 -29.32 -12.15 -17.18
CA CYS A 419 -29.57 -12.59 -18.54
C CYS A 419 -30.05 -14.06 -18.54
N HIS A 420 -31.18 -14.30 -19.11
CA HIS A 420 -31.82 -15.65 -19.16
C HIS A 420 -31.76 -16.28 -20.55
N LYS A 421 -31.73 -15.45 -21.61
CA LYS A 421 -31.74 -15.88 -23.01
C LYS A 421 -30.40 -15.72 -23.67
N SER A 422 -29.68 -14.66 -23.32
CA SER A 422 -28.38 -14.33 -23.91
C SER A 422 -27.32 -15.35 -23.53
N ARG A 423 -26.43 -15.68 -24.48
CA ARG A 423 -25.29 -16.57 -24.24
C ARG A 423 -24.19 -15.86 -23.45
N THR A 424 -23.68 -16.54 -22.47
CA THR A 424 -22.60 -16.01 -21.63
C THR A 424 -21.23 -16.36 -22.21
N ILE A 425 -20.38 -15.34 -22.35
CA ILE A 425 -18.96 -15.48 -22.70
C ILE A 425 -18.15 -15.09 -21.45
N ILE A 426 -17.25 -15.96 -21.02
CA ILE A 426 -16.34 -15.70 -19.90
C ILE A 426 -14.90 -15.98 -20.32
N THR A 427 -13.98 -15.31 -19.68
CA THR A 427 -12.55 -15.60 -19.82
C THR A 427 -12.14 -16.75 -18.89
N SER A 428 -11.12 -17.52 -19.25
CA SER A 428 -10.73 -18.76 -18.58
C SER A 428 -10.24 -18.61 -17.13
N ASN A 429 -9.97 -17.38 -16.68
CA ASN A 429 -9.71 -17.06 -15.26
C ASN A 429 -10.99 -17.15 -14.39
N ILE A 430 -12.16 -17.26 -15.00
CA ILE A 430 -13.46 -17.42 -14.33
C ILE A 430 -13.87 -18.90 -14.40
N VAL A 431 -14.23 -19.47 -13.26
CA VAL A 431 -14.82 -20.83 -13.24
C VAL A 431 -16.28 -20.71 -13.67
N PRO A 432 -16.71 -21.40 -14.73
CA PRO A 432 -18.09 -21.35 -15.18
C PRO A 432 -19.03 -21.98 -14.13
N ASP A 433 -20.16 -21.32 -13.86
CA ASP A 433 -21.24 -21.89 -13.06
C ASP A 433 -22.23 -22.65 -13.95
N ASN A 434 -22.23 -22.43 -15.27
CA ASN A 434 -23.06 -23.11 -16.24
C ASN A 434 -22.16 -23.79 -17.29
N PRO A 435 -22.37 -25.11 -17.58
CA PRO A 435 -21.62 -25.81 -18.62
C PRO A 435 -21.76 -25.22 -20.03
N GLU A 436 -22.82 -24.45 -20.28
CA GLU A 436 -23.08 -23.79 -21.57
C GLU A 436 -22.33 -22.45 -21.73
N ASP A 437 -21.66 -21.96 -20.69
CA ASP A 437 -20.86 -20.73 -20.77
C ASP A 437 -19.71 -20.92 -21.78
N LEU A 438 -19.58 -19.97 -22.70
CA LEU A 438 -18.55 -19.96 -23.71
C LEU A 438 -17.24 -19.45 -23.11
N VAL A 439 -16.28 -20.34 -22.90
CA VAL A 439 -15.01 -20.00 -22.24
C VAL A 439 -13.96 -19.67 -23.29
N VAL A 440 -13.40 -18.44 -23.22
CA VAL A 440 -12.30 -17.98 -24.07
C VAL A 440 -11.00 -17.83 -23.27
N GLU A 441 -9.86 -18.03 -23.93
CA GLU A 441 -8.55 -17.99 -23.26
C GLU A 441 -8.21 -16.58 -22.74
N TYR A 442 -8.04 -16.49 -21.42
CA TYR A 442 -7.81 -15.24 -20.71
C TYR A 442 -6.57 -14.49 -21.18
N SER A 443 -5.42 -15.19 -21.24
CA SER A 443 -4.13 -14.59 -21.61
C SER A 443 -4.13 -13.95 -23.01
N ARG A 444 -5.01 -14.41 -23.89
CA ARG A 444 -5.18 -13.84 -25.23
C ARG A 444 -6.23 -12.72 -25.31
N CYS A 445 -6.96 -12.49 -24.25
CA CYS A 445 -7.91 -11.38 -24.16
C CYS A 445 -7.33 -10.16 -23.45
N ILE A 446 -6.36 -10.31 -22.53
CA ILE A 446 -5.76 -9.19 -21.81
C ILE A 446 -5.08 -8.21 -22.75
N ALA A 447 -5.11 -6.92 -22.38
CA ALA A 447 -4.49 -5.86 -23.16
C ALA A 447 -2.98 -5.75 -22.86
N ASN A 448 -2.22 -5.25 -23.83
CA ASN A 448 -0.80 -4.93 -23.64
C ASN A 448 -0.63 -3.55 -22.96
N ASP A 449 -1.32 -3.35 -21.85
CA ASP A 449 -1.26 -2.14 -21.03
C ASP A 449 -0.81 -2.52 -19.61
N LYS A 450 0.17 -1.80 -19.06
CA LYS A 450 0.75 -2.14 -17.76
C LYS A 450 -0.23 -1.99 -16.60
N GLU A 451 -1.21 -1.11 -16.74
CA GLU A 451 -2.07 -0.69 -15.62
C GLU A 451 -3.51 -1.20 -15.76
N TYR A 452 -4.01 -1.31 -17.00
CA TYR A 452 -5.40 -1.62 -17.29
C TYR A 452 -5.59 -2.88 -18.14
N PHE A 453 -4.63 -3.81 -18.12
CA PHE A 453 -4.64 -5.00 -18.98
C PHE A 453 -5.88 -5.89 -18.79
N GLU A 454 -6.53 -5.88 -17.62
CA GLU A 454 -7.78 -6.57 -17.32
C GLU A 454 -9.05 -5.72 -17.47
N ASN A 455 -8.98 -4.57 -18.10
CA ASN A 455 -10.20 -3.83 -18.39
C ASN A 455 -11.11 -4.67 -19.28
N SER A 456 -12.33 -4.97 -18.81
CA SER A 456 -13.26 -5.88 -19.51
C SER A 456 -13.60 -5.42 -20.92
N MET A 457 -13.59 -4.10 -21.19
CA MET A 457 -13.80 -3.57 -22.53
C MET A 457 -12.60 -3.91 -23.43
N PHE A 458 -11.38 -3.71 -22.95
CA PHE A 458 -10.17 -4.07 -23.71
C PHE A 458 -10.14 -5.57 -24.01
N MET A 459 -10.48 -6.39 -23.01
CA MET A 459 -10.54 -7.84 -23.17
C MET A 459 -11.57 -8.26 -24.21
N LEU A 460 -12.75 -7.66 -24.19
CA LEU A 460 -13.78 -7.91 -25.21
C LEU A 460 -13.32 -7.47 -26.61
N LEU A 461 -12.74 -6.29 -26.74
CA LEU A 461 -12.26 -5.79 -28.03
C LEU A 461 -11.11 -6.66 -28.58
N ASN A 462 -10.22 -7.17 -27.72
CA ASN A 462 -9.20 -8.14 -28.13
C ASN A 462 -9.81 -9.47 -28.60
N LEU A 463 -10.87 -9.96 -27.92
CA LEU A 463 -11.63 -11.12 -28.39
C LEU A 463 -12.24 -10.86 -29.78
N LEU A 464 -12.91 -9.72 -29.98
CA LEU A 464 -13.50 -9.33 -31.27
C LEU A 464 -12.43 -9.19 -32.38
N ASN A 465 -11.22 -8.82 -32.02
CA ASN A 465 -10.08 -8.78 -32.93
C ASN A 465 -9.66 -10.19 -33.39
N ARG A 466 -9.66 -11.17 -32.48
CA ARG A 466 -9.33 -12.58 -32.79
C ARG A 466 -10.32 -13.23 -33.75
N ILE A 467 -11.55 -12.76 -33.80
CA ILE A 467 -12.60 -13.24 -34.73
C ILE A 467 -12.83 -12.25 -35.91
N GLU A 468 -11.93 -11.28 -36.08
CA GLU A 468 -11.85 -10.38 -37.23
C GLU A 468 -13.08 -9.47 -37.45
N ILE A 469 -13.82 -9.12 -36.39
CA ILE A 469 -14.92 -8.16 -36.48
C ILE A 469 -14.36 -6.78 -36.85
N LYS A 470 -14.95 -6.17 -37.87
CA LYS A 470 -14.43 -4.91 -38.47
C LYS A 470 -15.22 -3.67 -38.07
N GLU A 471 -16.50 -3.82 -37.74
CA GLU A 471 -17.39 -2.70 -37.44
C GLU A 471 -18.02 -2.89 -36.06
N ILE A 472 -17.72 -1.96 -35.15
CA ILE A 472 -18.17 -2.00 -33.75
C ILE A 472 -18.80 -0.66 -33.43
N CYS A 473 -19.98 -0.68 -32.81
CA CYS A 473 -20.61 0.50 -32.25
C CYS A 473 -20.78 0.36 -30.73
N PHE A 474 -20.74 1.48 -30.04
CA PHE A 474 -20.85 1.52 -28.59
C PHE A 474 -22.11 2.24 -28.15
N ALA A 475 -22.75 1.72 -27.08
CA ALA A 475 -23.74 2.43 -26.30
C ALA A 475 -23.32 2.42 -24.83
N GLY A 476 -23.45 3.56 -24.16
CA GLY A 476 -23.06 3.68 -22.74
C GLY A 476 -21.55 3.80 -22.47
N LEU A 477 -20.72 4.05 -23.48
CA LEU A 477 -19.30 4.34 -23.29
C LEU A 477 -19.09 5.85 -23.04
N ASP A 478 -19.63 6.35 -21.92
CA ASP A 478 -19.67 7.77 -21.61
C ASP A 478 -18.31 8.33 -21.20
N GLY A 479 -17.49 7.48 -20.57
CA GLY A 479 -16.29 7.84 -19.84
C GLY A 479 -16.58 8.17 -18.38
N TYR A 480 -15.52 8.23 -17.58
CA TYR A 480 -15.62 8.53 -16.16
C TYR A 480 -15.63 10.04 -15.94
N LYS A 481 -16.68 10.57 -15.32
CA LYS A 481 -16.82 11.95 -14.88
C LYS A 481 -16.85 11.98 -13.35
N ASP A 482 -16.53 13.13 -12.78
CA ASP A 482 -16.39 13.34 -11.33
C ASP A 482 -17.69 13.21 -10.49
N ALA A 483 -18.73 12.56 -11.04
CA ALA A 483 -20.03 12.47 -10.39
C ALA A 483 -20.55 11.04 -10.30
N ILE A 484 -21.22 10.73 -9.20
CA ILE A 484 -21.98 9.50 -8.93
C ILE A 484 -22.96 9.17 -10.07
N SER A 485 -23.42 10.18 -10.80
CA SER A 485 -24.31 10.09 -11.98
C SER A 485 -23.69 9.41 -13.22
N SER A 486 -22.44 8.96 -13.17
CA SER A 486 -21.76 8.36 -14.32
C SER A 486 -22.05 6.85 -14.52
N TYR A 487 -22.90 6.24 -13.69
CA TYR A 487 -23.12 4.80 -13.68
C TYR A 487 -24.58 4.42 -13.94
N TYR A 488 -24.77 3.38 -14.74
CA TYR A 488 -26.10 2.84 -15.05
C TYR A 488 -26.69 2.05 -13.86
N MET A 489 -25.88 1.36 -13.07
CA MET A 489 -26.32 0.52 -11.96
C MET A 489 -25.98 1.14 -10.62
N GLU A 490 -26.94 1.18 -9.68
CA GLU A 490 -26.74 1.67 -8.31
C GLU A 490 -25.64 0.92 -7.55
N SER A 491 -25.46 -0.38 -7.81
CA SER A 491 -24.39 -1.19 -7.22
C SER A 491 -22.99 -0.68 -7.56
N ASP A 492 -22.85 0.17 -8.57
CA ASP A 492 -21.58 0.73 -9.01
C ASP A 492 -21.26 2.08 -8.34
N VAL A 493 -22.23 2.67 -7.62
CA VAL A 493 -22.06 3.98 -6.92
C VAL A 493 -20.95 3.94 -5.87
N ASN A 494 -20.83 2.85 -5.09
CA ASN A 494 -19.74 2.70 -4.12
C ASN A 494 -18.37 2.55 -4.80
N TYR A 495 -18.37 2.09 -6.03
CA TYR A 495 -17.18 2.03 -6.86
C TYR A 495 -16.77 3.41 -7.38
N ALA A 496 -17.75 4.27 -7.68
CA ALA A 496 -17.51 5.63 -8.16
C ALA A 496 -16.65 6.46 -7.22
N ARG A 497 -16.93 6.38 -5.89
CA ARG A 497 -16.16 7.12 -4.87
C ARG A 497 -14.67 6.76 -4.84
N SER A 498 -14.32 5.50 -5.09
CA SER A 498 -12.92 5.07 -5.15
C SER A 498 -12.24 5.37 -6.49
N MET A 499 -12.99 5.81 -7.51
CA MET A 499 -12.53 6.04 -8.88
C MET A 499 -12.41 7.51 -9.27
N GLU A 500 -12.73 8.46 -8.38
CA GLU A 500 -12.66 9.90 -8.70
C GLU A 500 -11.26 10.33 -9.18
N ILE A 501 -10.20 9.78 -8.60
CA ILE A 501 -8.82 10.06 -9.02
C ILE A 501 -8.39 9.14 -10.18
N LYS A 502 -8.73 7.84 -10.11
CA LYS A 502 -8.35 6.83 -11.12
C LYS A 502 -9.14 6.96 -12.43
N GLY A 503 -10.28 7.63 -12.41
CA GLY A 503 -11.15 7.79 -13.59
C GLY A 503 -10.50 8.58 -14.73
N ARG A 504 -9.70 9.60 -14.42
CA ARG A 504 -8.97 10.40 -15.43
C ARG A 504 -7.92 9.58 -16.14
N ASP A 505 -7.15 8.79 -15.39
CA ASP A 505 -6.10 7.94 -15.94
C ASP A 505 -6.69 6.81 -16.79
N LEU A 506 -7.80 6.23 -16.33
CA LEU A 506 -8.54 5.22 -17.09
C LEU A 506 -9.14 5.80 -18.38
N ASN A 507 -9.68 7.03 -18.36
CA ASN A 507 -10.14 7.69 -19.58
C ASN A 507 -8.99 7.88 -20.59
N SER A 508 -7.82 8.26 -20.13
CA SER A 508 -6.62 8.40 -20.97
C SER A 508 -6.20 7.06 -21.58
N ALA A 509 -6.23 5.98 -20.78
CA ALA A 509 -5.94 4.64 -21.27
C ALA A 509 -6.98 4.15 -22.28
N ILE A 510 -8.28 4.39 -22.05
CA ILE A 510 -9.35 4.07 -22.98
C ILE A 510 -9.16 4.83 -24.30
N LYS A 511 -8.90 6.14 -24.22
CA LYS A 511 -8.68 6.96 -25.41
C LYS A 511 -7.55 6.39 -26.25
N LYS A 512 -6.38 6.16 -25.64
CA LYS A 512 -5.20 5.60 -26.32
C LYS A 512 -5.48 4.22 -26.94
N PHE A 513 -6.20 3.34 -26.21
CA PHE A 513 -6.55 2.01 -26.73
C PHE A 513 -7.49 2.10 -27.94
N LEU A 514 -8.50 2.96 -27.88
CA LEU A 514 -9.43 3.15 -29.00
C LEU A 514 -8.78 3.82 -30.20
N GLU A 515 -7.85 4.77 -30.03
CA GLU A 515 -7.06 5.37 -31.11
C GLU A 515 -6.24 4.32 -31.86
N GLU A 516 -5.60 3.40 -31.13
CA GLU A 516 -4.86 2.30 -31.76
C GLU A 516 -5.82 1.33 -32.48
N TYR A 517 -6.96 1.02 -31.83
CA TYR A 517 -7.95 0.12 -32.38
C TYR A 517 -8.63 0.66 -33.65
N LYS A 518 -8.89 1.97 -33.75
CA LYS A 518 -9.44 2.68 -34.92
C LYS A 518 -8.55 2.54 -36.18
N LYS A 519 -7.26 2.27 -36.05
CA LYS A 519 -6.36 2.10 -37.24
C LYS A 519 -6.76 0.92 -38.12
N SER A 520 -7.44 -0.08 -37.57
CA SER A 520 -7.82 -1.32 -38.25
C SER A 520 -9.31 -1.61 -38.25
N LYS A 521 -10.11 -0.84 -37.51
CA LYS A 521 -11.52 -1.10 -37.26
C LYS A 521 -12.36 0.17 -37.40
N LYS A 522 -13.60 0.01 -37.85
CA LYS A 522 -14.58 1.09 -37.84
C LYS A 522 -15.28 1.12 -36.49
N LEU A 523 -15.18 2.24 -35.79
CA LEU A 523 -15.83 2.47 -34.50
C LEU A 523 -16.85 3.59 -34.64
N SER A 524 -18.02 3.43 -34.00
CA SER A 524 -19.08 4.42 -33.94
C SER A 524 -19.77 4.42 -32.57
N PHE A 525 -20.52 5.46 -32.28
CA PHE A 525 -21.17 5.66 -30.97
C PHE A 525 -22.67 5.92 -31.16
N ILE A 526 -23.52 5.17 -30.45
CA ILE A 526 -24.99 5.38 -30.45
C ILE A 526 -25.39 6.39 -29.38
N THR A 527 -24.61 6.47 -28.29
CA THR A 527 -24.82 7.44 -27.21
C THR A 527 -23.65 8.40 -27.11
N PRO A 528 -23.85 9.61 -26.56
CA PRO A 528 -22.76 10.56 -26.37
C PRO A 528 -21.60 9.94 -25.62
N SER A 529 -20.37 10.18 -26.11
CA SER A 529 -19.14 9.64 -25.53
C SER A 529 -18.04 10.70 -25.57
N GLN A 530 -17.23 10.79 -24.49
CA GLN A 530 -16.05 11.64 -24.50
C GLN A 530 -14.92 11.12 -25.42
N PHE A 531 -15.07 9.92 -25.97
CA PHE A 531 -14.12 9.28 -26.89
C PHE A 531 -14.52 9.42 -28.36
N ASP A 532 -15.63 10.08 -28.62
CA ASP A 532 -16.09 10.46 -29.97
C ASP A 532 -15.51 11.82 -30.33
N GLU A 533 -14.47 11.83 -31.17
CA GLU A 533 -13.75 13.05 -31.55
C GLU A 533 -14.53 13.94 -32.51
N ASN A 534 -15.49 13.37 -33.25
CA ASN A 534 -16.25 14.09 -34.24
C ASN A 534 -17.55 14.67 -33.70
N GLY A 535 -18.01 14.22 -32.51
CA GLY A 535 -19.28 14.65 -31.91
C GLY A 535 -20.51 14.32 -32.77
N GLU A 536 -20.32 13.61 -33.85
CA GLU A 536 -21.39 13.14 -34.73
C GLU A 536 -21.98 11.86 -34.12
N LEU A 537 -23.08 12.00 -33.45
CA LEU A 537 -23.91 10.82 -33.18
C LEU A 537 -24.27 10.23 -34.56
N GLU A 538 -23.87 9.00 -34.83
CA GLU A 538 -24.14 8.32 -36.10
C GLU A 538 -25.65 8.32 -36.46
N TYR A 539 -26.48 8.77 -35.51
CA TYR A 539 -27.92 8.85 -35.58
C TYR A 539 -28.39 10.17 -34.92
N GLU A 540 -28.27 11.30 -35.61
CA GLU A 540 -29.00 12.52 -35.24
C GLU A 540 -30.50 12.26 -35.40
N MET A 541 -31.32 12.88 -34.50
CA MET A 541 -32.79 12.72 -34.38
C MET A 541 -33.53 12.92 -35.69
#